data_08eae61c79e0bfac51a540f6419a1be7
#
_entry.id   08eae61c79e0bfac51a540f6419a1be7
#
_cell.length_a   1.000
_cell.length_b   1.000
_cell.length_c   1.000
_cell.angle_alpha   90.00
_cell.angle_beta   90.00
_cell.angle_gamma   90.00
#
_symmetry.space_group_name_H-M   'P 1'
#
loop_
_entity.id
_entity.type
_entity.pdbx_description
1 polymer ?
#
loop_
_entity_poly.entity_id
_entity_poly.type
_entity_poly.pdbx_seq_one_letter_code
_entity_poly.pdbx_strand_id
1 'polypeptide(L)'
;MQTLRGVACLLLVAFHAVGASAASGLHVPDGSAYREFTNLFVHIRMPLFTFLSGLVYAYRPLRPGETRRFLGKKLRRLGVPLLVASTILYGLHLAAHDPVPPLARLWSVYLNPFYHLWFVQALLPVFAVVVVLELLGALATSGRFLVVLALALVVYWYGPLLPSDALGLRNATYLLPFFLWGVGVHRFRGPLQSQLALIAAAACFVVAQGFHGYIVLTHTLAPIDPVATRSLWTLLIGMSAGLCGLRFLVRMPLMERIGASSYVIYLYHPLFVAAVFAGLGMLPALPTILLFAAAAAAGLAGPVMMELVAARIPLGGLLLDGRGRPSPLPAPADGEEREAPLRVA
;
A
#
# COMPACT_ATOMS: atom_id res chain seq x y z
N MET A 1 5.79 -2.51 12.88
CA MET A 1 5.36 -1.81 11.66
C MET A 1 6.03 -2.34 10.38
N GLN A 2 7.35 -2.54 10.35
CA GLN A 2 8.02 -3.07 9.13
C GLN A 2 7.56 -4.48 8.79
N THR A 3 7.37 -5.35 9.78
CA THR A 3 6.80 -6.69 9.58
C THR A 3 5.45 -6.65 8.85
N LEU A 4 4.54 -5.77 9.28
CA LEU A 4 3.23 -5.59 8.63
C LEU A 4 3.35 -5.12 7.17
N ARG A 5 4.29 -4.21 6.89
CA ARG A 5 4.57 -3.79 5.51
C ARG A 5 5.10 -4.93 4.66
N GLY A 6 6.00 -5.75 5.24
CA GLY A 6 6.52 -6.94 4.57
C GLY A 6 5.44 -7.95 4.23
N VAL A 7 4.54 -8.22 5.18
CA VAL A 7 3.36 -9.10 4.95
C VAL A 7 2.48 -8.52 3.84
N ALA A 8 2.17 -7.23 3.88
CA ALA A 8 1.36 -6.59 2.85
C ALA A 8 2.03 -6.65 1.46
N CYS A 9 3.38 -6.48 1.38
CA CYS A 9 4.14 -6.67 0.15
C CYS A 9 4.07 -8.10 -0.36
N LEU A 10 4.26 -9.09 0.51
CA LEU A 10 4.19 -10.50 0.13
C LEU A 10 2.82 -10.83 -0.47
N LEU A 11 1.73 -10.42 0.19
CA LEU A 11 0.37 -10.63 -0.31
C LEU A 11 0.11 -9.90 -1.63
N LEU A 12 0.66 -8.70 -1.81
CA LEU A 12 0.55 -7.93 -3.04
C LEU A 12 1.28 -8.61 -4.20
N VAL A 13 2.54 -9.00 -3.99
CA VAL A 13 3.36 -9.65 -5.02
C VAL A 13 2.76 -11.01 -5.39
N ALA A 14 2.30 -11.80 -4.40
CA ALA A 14 1.61 -13.06 -4.64
C ALA A 14 0.37 -12.88 -5.54
N PHE A 15 -0.44 -11.84 -5.28
CA PHE A 15 -1.59 -11.53 -6.14
C PHE A 15 -1.19 -11.21 -7.58
N HIS A 16 -0.17 -10.37 -7.77
CA HIS A 16 0.27 -10.03 -9.12
C HIS A 16 0.98 -11.17 -9.84
N ALA A 17 1.64 -12.07 -9.10
CA ALA A 17 2.17 -13.31 -9.65
C ALA A 17 1.05 -14.26 -10.11
N VAL A 18 -0.01 -14.45 -9.30
CA VAL A 18 -1.16 -15.24 -9.69
C VAL A 18 -1.94 -14.60 -10.84
N GLY A 19 -2.03 -13.27 -10.83
CA GLY A 19 -2.80 -12.49 -11.81
C GLY A 19 -4.22 -12.18 -11.35
N ALA A 20 -4.80 -11.11 -11.89
CA ALA A 20 -6.16 -10.67 -11.56
C ALA A 20 -7.25 -11.48 -12.25
N SER A 21 -6.93 -12.19 -13.33
CA SER A 21 -7.84 -13.02 -14.13
C SER A 21 -7.11 -14.23 -14.73
N ALA A 22 -7.85 -15.19 -15.24
CA ALA A 22 -7.28 -16.36 -15.94
C ALA A 22 -6.42 -15.98 -17.16
N ALA A 23 -6.58 -14.76 -17.69
CA ALA A 23 -5.78 -14.22 -18.78
C ALA A 23 -4.50 -13.51 -18.35
N SER A 24 -4.14 -13.53 -17.05
CA SER A 24 -2.98 -12.80 -16.54
C SER A 24 -2.18 -13.62 -15.52
N GLY A 25 -0.92 -13.27 -15.32
CA GLY A 25 -0.03 -13.91 -14.35
C GLY A 25 0.21 -15.38 -14.67
N LEU A 26 -0.11 -16.27 -13.74
CA LEU A 26 0.04 -17.73 -13.90
C LEU A 26 -0.91 -18.37 -14.89
N HIS A 27 -1.86 -17.64 -15.47
CA HIS A 27 -2.92 -18.15 -16.36
C HIS A 27 -3.71 -19.34 -15.78
N VAL A 28 -3.91 -19.34 -14.44
CA VAL A 28 -4.67 -20.39 -13.74
C VAL A 28 -6.18 -20.07 -13.75
N PRO A 29 -7.06 -21.11 -13.76
CA PRO A 29 -8.51 -20.93 -13.67
C PRO A 29 -8.95 -20.14 -12.44
N ASP A 30 -10.13 -19.51 -12.50
CA ASP A 30 -10.66 -18.70 -11.41
C ASP A 30 -10.91 -19.49 -10.11
N GLY A 31 -11.29 -20.77 -10.19
CA GLY A 31 -11.42 -21.66 -9.03
C GLY A 31 -10.14 -22.39 -8.60
N SER A 32 -8.95 -21.95 -9.06
CA SER A 32 -7.70 -22.57 -8.64
C SER A 32 -7.33 -22.18 -7.20
N ALA A 33 -6.67 -23.08 -6.47
CA ALA A 33 -6.18 -22.80 -5.11
C ALA A 33 -5.28 -21.56 -5.02
N TYR A 34 -4.52 -21.25 -6.08
CA TYR A 34 -3.70 -20.02 -6.14
C TYR A 34 -4.59 -18.77 -6.12
N ARG A 35 -5.66 -18.76 -6.90
CA ARG A 35 -6.56 -17.61 -6.98
C ARG A 35 -7.39 -17.48 -5.72
N GLU A 36 -7.92 -18.57 -5.20
CA GLU A 36 -8.64 -18.58 -3.92
C GLU A 36 -7.77 -18.07 -2.79
N PHE A 37 -6.50 -18.51 -2.71
CA PHE A 37 -5.53 -17.98 -1.75
C PHE A 37 -5.39 -16.45 -1.86
N THR A 38 -5.24 -15.91 -3.06
CA THR A 38 -5.09 -14.45 -3.22
C THR A 38 -6.38 -13.69 -2.93
N ASN A 39 -7.53 -14.29 -3.21
CA ASN A 39 -8.85 -13.73 -2.92
C ASN A 39 -9.14 -13.70 -1.42
N LEU A 40 -8.70 -14.69 -0.64
CA LEU A 40 -8.81 -14.67 0.82
C LEU A 40 -8.22 -13.41 1.46
N PHE A 41 -7.19 -12.82 0.85
CA PHE A 41 -6.49 -11.65 1.40
C PHE A 41 -6.79 -10.34 0.66
N VAL A 42 -7.79 -10.31 -0.23
CA VAL A 42 -8.12 -9.12 -1.02
C VAL A 42 -8.45 -7.90 -0.16
N HIS A 43 -9.17 -8.11 0.94
CA HIS A 43 -9.60 -7.05 1.86
C HIS A 43 -8.52 -6.59 2.85
N ILE A 44 -7.35 -7.24 2.86
CA ILE A 44 -6.24 -6.89 3.76
C ILE A 44 -5.20 -6.02 3.05
N ARG A 45 -4.81 -6.36 1.83
CA ARG A 45 -3.64 -5.78 1.14
C ARG A 45 -3.61 -4.25 1.12
N MET A 46 -4.56 -3.64 0.42
CA MET A 46 -4.57 -2.18 0.24
C MET A 46 -5.02 -1.42 1.50
N PRO A 47 -6.05 -1.88 2.23
CA PRO A 47 -6.39 -1.31 3.54
C PRO A 47 -5.21 -1.27 4.50
N LEU A 48 -4.41 -2.33 4.59
CA LEU A 48 -3.27 -2.39 5.50
C LEU A 48 -2.16 -1.39 5.11
N PHE A 49 -1.81 -1.27 3.82
CA PHE A 49 -0.87 -0.25 3.35
C PHE A 49 -1.36 1.16 3.67
N THR A 50 -2.65 1.40 3.48
CA THR A 50 -3.26 2.71 3.74
C THR A 50 -3.29 3.03 5.22
N PHE A 51 -3.70 2.08 6.05
CA PHE A 51 -3.68 2.17 7.51
C PHE A 51 -2.27 2.51 8.03
N LEU A 52 -1.25 1.79 7.55
CA LEU A 52 0.15 2.06 7.92
C LEU A 52 0.63 3.43 7.44
N SER A 53 0.12 3.93 6.31
CA SER A 53 0.43 5.28 5.83
C SER A 53 -0.15 6.35 6.74
N GLY A 54 -1.39 6.18 7.21
CA GLY A 54 -2.04 7.03 8.19
C GLY A 54 -1.36 6.99 9.57
N LEU A 55 -0.98 5.79 10.00
CA LEU A 55 -0.24 5.59 11.25
C LEU A 55 1.11 6.32 11.23
N VAL A 56 1.88 6.17 10.14
CA VAL A 56 3.17 6.86 9.97
C VAL A 56 2.99 8.37 9.89
N TYR A 57 1.93 8.85 9.25
CA TYR A 57 1.59 10.26 9.25
C TYR A 57 1.36 10.77 10.67
N ALA A 58 0.62 10.03 11.50
CA ALA A 58 0.30 10.43 12.87
C ALA A 58 1.52 10.53 13.81
N TYR A 59 2.61 9.78 13.52
CA TYR A 59 3.89 9.95 14.23
C TYR A 59 4.59 11.29 13.92
N ARG A 60 4.37 11.86 12.73
CA ARG A 60 4.96 13.11 12.26
C ARG A 60 3.89 13.92 11.53
N PRO A 61 2.90 14.44 12.28
CA PRO A 61 1.80 15.17 11.68
C PRO A 61 2.27 16.52 11.11
N LEU A 62 1.39 17.14 10.33
CA LEU A 62 1.57 18.50 9.86
C LEU A 62 1.72 19.45 11.05
N ARG A 63 2.75 20.30 11.02
CA ARG A 63 2.93 21.40 11.99
C ARG A 63 2.36 22.69 11.43
N PRO A 64 1.83 23.58 12.29
CA PRO A 64 1.39 24.90 11.87
C PRO A 64 2.51 25.63 11.11
N GLY A 65 2.15 26.28 9.97
CA GLY A 65 3.10 27.01 9.13
C GLY A 65 3.95 26.14 8.17
N GLU A 66 3.96 24.81 8.30
CA GLU A 66 4.79 23.93 7.45
C GLU A 66 4.04 23.32 6.23
N THR A 67 2.84 23.77 5.92
CA THR A 67 1.97 23.18 4.88
C THR A 67 2.68 23.05 3.53
N ARG A 68 3.29 24.14 3.04
CA ARG A 68 4.01 24.14 1.73
C ARG A 68 5.17 23.13 1.73
N ARG A 69 5.96 23.13 2.82
CA ARG A 69 7.09 22.21 2.98
C ARG A 69 6.62 20.76 3.05
N PHE A 70 5.53 20.51 3.77
CA PHE A 70 4.93 19.16 3.90
C PHE A 70 4.42 18.66 2.56
N LEU A 71 3.59 19.42 1.86
CA LEU A 71 3.05 19.06 0.54
C LEU A 71 4.16 18.87 -0.48
N GLY A 72 5.17 19.75 -0.52
CA GLY A 72 6.32 19.60 -1.40
C GLY A 72 7.12 18.31 -1.15
N LYS A 73 7.29 17.90 0.13
CA LYS A 73 7.90 16.63 0.48
C LYS A 73 7.05 15.43 0.02
N LYS A 74 5.71 15.53 0.16
CA LYS A 74 4.80 14.46 -0.30
C LYS A 74 4.77 14.35 -1.81
N LEU A 75 4.69 15.48 -2.51
CA LEU A 75 4.73 15.50 -3.97
C LEU A 75 6.06 14.93 -4.50
N ARG A 76 7.18 15.31 -3.92
CA ARG A 76 8.48 14.73 -4.28
C ARG A 76 8.53 13.22 -4.01
N ARG A 77 8.04 12.77 -2.83
CA ARG A 77 8.15 11.38 -2.41
C ARG A 77 7.18 10.42 -3.10
N LEU A 78 6.03 10.91 -3.52
CA LEU A 78 5.01 10.12 -4.19
C LEU A 78 4.92 10.45 -5.68
N GLY A 79 4.92 11.75 -6.02
CA GLY A 79 4.71 12.21 -7.39
C GLY A 79 5.88 11.89 -8.32
N VAL A 80 7.14 12.17 -7.91
CA VAL A 80 8.30 11.90 -8.78
C VAL A 80 8.42 10.40 -9.11
N PRO A 81 8.41 9.47 -8.11
CA PRO A 81 8.44 8.04 -8.43
C PRO A 81 7.21 7.56 -9.21
N LEU A 82 6.03 8.14 -8.96
CA LEU A 82 4.83 7.82 -9.73
C LEU A 82 5.01 8.16 -11.22
N LEU A 83 5.53 9.35 -11.54
CA LEU A 83 5.80 9.76 -12.91
C LEU A 83 6.82 8.81 -13.58
N VAL A 84 7.92 8.50 -12.88
CA VAL A 84 8.96 7.61 -13.40
C VAL A 84 8.42 6.20 -13.62
N ALA A 85 7.75 5.63 -12.63
CA ALA A 85 7.18 4.29 -12.73
C ALA A 85 6.10 4.19 -13.81
N SER A 86 5.23 5.21 -13.94
CA SER A 86 4.21 5.28 -15.00
C SER A 86 4.85 5.33 -16.39
N THR A 87 5.92 6.11 -16.56
CA THR A 87 6.64 6.20 -17.84
C THR A 87 7.29 4.88 -18.23
N ILE A 88 7.98 4.23 -17.27
CA ILE A 88 8.62 2.92 -17.49
C ILE A 88 7.55 1.88 -17.86
N LEU A 89 6.47 1.83 -17.08
CA LEU A 89 5.38 0.86 -17.28
C LEU A 89 4.69 1.09 -18.64
N TYR A 90 4.43 2.35 -19.00
CA TYR A 90 3.88 2.70 -20.31
C TYR A 90 4.79 2.21 -21.44
N GLY A 91 6.10 2.46 -21.36
CA GLY A 91 7.06 2.02 -22.38
C GLY A 91 7.11 0.50 -22.51
N LEU A 92 7.02 -0.24 -21.39
CA LEU A 92 7.01 -1.71 -21.41
C LEU A 92 5.74 -2.28 -22.01
N HIS A 93 4.56 -1.76 -21.66
CA HIS A 93 3.30 -2.17 -22.26
C HIS A 93 3.24 -1.82 -23.75
N LEU A 94 3.79 -0.66 -24.14
CA LEU A 94 3.91 -0.30 -25.55
C LEU A 94 4.81 -1.29 -26.33
N ALA A 95 5.95 -1.67 -25.74
CA ALA A 95 6.88 -2.67 -26.33
C ALA A 95 6.27 -4.08 -26.38
N ALA A 96 5.42 -4.43 -25.42
CA ALA A 96 4.67 -5.69 -25.39
C ALA A 96 3.43 -5.70 -26.29
N HIS A 97 3.14 -4.60 -26.98
CA HIS A 97 1.93 -4.42 -27.83
C HIS A 97 0.62 -4.52 -27.02
N ASP A 98 0.67 -4.27 -25.72
CA ASP A 98 -0.51 -4.18 -24.88
C ASP A 98 -1.32 -2.90 -25.17
N PRO A 99 -2.64 -2.88 -24.90
CA PRO A 99 -3.47 -1.71 -25.06
C PRO A 99 -3.02 -0.57 -24.11
N VAL A 100 -2.41 0.48 -24.67
CA VAL A 100 -2.06 1.72 -23.96
C VAL A 100 -2.58 2.93 -24.69
N PRO A 101 -2.79 4.08 -24.02
CA PRO A 101 -3.16 5.31 -24.71
C PRO A 101 -2.12 5.69 -25.76
N PRO A 102 -2.52 6.25 -26.93
CA PRO A 102 -1.58 6.71 -27.92
C PRO A 102 -0.68 7.82 -27.36
N LEU A 103 0.53 7.99 -27.92
CA LEU A 103 1.53 8.98 -27.45
C LEU A 103 0.94 10.38 -27.29
N ALA A 104 0.04 10.80 -28.19
CA ALA A 104 -0.67 12.09 -28.09
C ALA A 104 -1.50 12.22 -26.79
N ARG A 105 -1.82 11.13 -26.12
CA ARG A 105 -2.55 11.09 -24.85
C ARG A 105 -1.71 10.53 -23.69
N LEU A 106 -0.38 10.51 -23.82
CA LEU A 106 0.52 10.02 -22.75
C LEU A 106 0.25 10.72 -21.40
N TRP A 107 -0.12 12.00 -21.40
CA TRP A 107 -0.50 12.73 -20.20
C TRP A 107 -1.62 12.05 -19.39
N SER A 108 -2.51 11.28 -20.04
CA SER A 108 -3.62 10.58 -19.37
C SER A 108 -3.15 9.50 -18.41
N VAL A 109 -1.97 8.90 -18.66
CA VAL A 109 -1.35 7.90 -17.80
C VAL A 109 -0.95 8.47 -16.44
N TYR A 110 -0.66 9.78 -16.40
CA TYR A 110 -0.30 10.46 -15.15
C TYR A 110 -1.52 11.00 -14.39
N LEU A 111 -2.59 11.30 -15.09
CA LEU A 111 -3.81 11.87 -14.50
C LEU A 111 -4.84 10.80 -14.11
N ASN A 112 -4.90 9.70 -14.84
CA ASN A 112 -5.85 8.62 -14.52
C ASN A 112 -5.14 7.43 -13.87
N PRO A 113 -5.86 6.59 -13.11
CA PRO A 113 -5.31 5.36 -12.56
C PRO A 113 -4.69 4.48 -13.65
N PHE A 114 -3.42 4.16 -13.50
CA PHE A 114 -2.69 3.36 -14.48
C PHE A 114 -2.18 2.08 -13.82
N TYR A 115 -2.74 0.95 -14.22
CA TYR A 115 -2.45 -0.36 -13.65
C TYR A 115 -2.43 -0.35 -12.12
N HIS A 116 -1.43 -0.97 -11.49
CA HIS A 116 -1.30 -1.03 -10.03
C HIS A 116 -0.87 0.31 -9.38
N LEU A 117 -0.43 1.30 -10.16
CA LEU A 117 0.05 2.59 -9.63
C LEU A 117 -1.05 3.48 -9.06
N TRP A 118 -2.33 3.12 -9.28
CA TRP A 118 -3.51 3.84 -8.79
C TRP A 118 -3.45 4.17 -7.29
N PHE A 119 -2.83 3.30 -6.48
CA PHE A 119 -2.76 3.49 -5.02
C PHE A 119 -1.88 4.68 -4.63
N VAL A 120 -0.67 4.80 -5.22
CA VAL A 120 0.21 5.94 -4.95
C VAL A 120 -0.41 7.23 -5.47
N GLN A 121 -1.06 7.18 -6.63
CA GLN A 121 -1.80 8.31 -7.17
C GLN A 121 -2.90 8.75 -6.20
N ALA A 122 -3.72 7.83 -5.72
CA ALA A 122 -4.81 8.11 -4.79
C ALA A 122 -4.34 8.61 -3.40
N LEU A 123 -3.13 8.27 -2.98
CA LEU A 123 -2.58 8.80 -1.73
C LEU A 123 -2.31 10.31 -1.78
N LEU A 124 -2.07 10.90 -2.96
CA LEU A 124 -1.85 12.34 -3.09
C LEU A 124 -3.09 13.15 -2.66
N PRO A 125 -4.30 12.91 -3.21
CA PRO A 125 -5.50 13.59 -2.72
C PRO A 125 -5.86 13.21 -1.27
N VAL A 126 -5.59 11.97 -0.81
CA VAL A 126 -5.76 11.63 0.60
C VAL A 126 -4.91 12.53 1.50
N PHE A 127 -3.62 12.75 1.18
CA PHE A 127 -2.78 13.68 1.93
C PHE A 127 -3.28 15.12 1.84
N ALA A 128 -3.79 15.57 0.69
CA ALA A 128 -4.36 16.90 0.55
C ALA A 128 -5.58 17.09 1.46
N VAL A 129 -6.52 16.13 1.47
CA VAL A 129 -7.68 16.13 2.38
C VAL A 129 -7.24 16.16 3.84
N VAL A 130 -6.28 15.32 4.22
CA VAL A 130 -5.78 15.25 5.60
C VAL A 130 -5.12 16.56 6.03
N VAL A 131 -4.40 17.25 5.13
CA VAL A 131 -3.85 18.59 5.39
C VAL A 131 -4.98 19.58 5.67
N VAL A 132 -6.04 19.59 4.88
CA VAL A 132 -7.20 20.47 5.11
C VAL A 132 -7.85 20.17 6.48
N LEU A 133 -8.07 18.90 6.80
CA LEU A 133 -8.65 18.47 8.07
C LEU A 133 -7.78 18.88 9.29
N GLU A 134 -6.45 18.84 9.16
CA GLU A 134 -5.54 19.33 10.20
C GLU A 134 -5.64 20.85 10.38
N LEU A 135 -5.63 21.61 9.28
CA LEU A 135 -5.72 23.06 9.33
C LEU A 135 -7.05 23.53 9.94
N LEU A 136 -8.13 22.78 9.73
CA LEU A 136 -9.43 23.02 10.34
C LEU A 136 -9.54 22.53 11.79
N GLY A 137 -8.49 21.87 12.34
CA GLY A 137 -8.53 21.25 13.66
C GLY A 137 -9.55 20.11 13.78
N ALA A 138 -9.98 19.55 12.65
CA ALA A 138 -11.00 18.50 12.60
C ALA A 138 -10.52 17.14 13.13
N LEU A 139 -9.20 16.96 13.22
CA LEU A 139 -8.58 15.75 13.76
C LEU A 139 -8.05 15.92 15.20
N ALA A 140 -8.32 17.06 15.85
CA ALA A 140 -7.71 17.41 17.15
C ALA A 140 -8.34 16.66 18.34
N THR A 141 -9.62 16.41 18.33
CA THR A 141 -10.37 15.74 19.41
C THR A 141 -11.03 14.48 18.94
N SER A 142 -11.25 13.52 19.85
CA SER A 142 -11.91 12.24 19.53
C SER A 142 -13.30 12.44 18.92
N GLY A 143 -14.11 13.39 19.44
CA GLY A 143 -15.45 13.67 18.91
C GLY A 143 -15.41 14.18 17.47
N ARG A 144 -14.55 15.20 17.17
CA ARG A 144 -14.38 15.72 15.80
C ARG A 144 -13.84 14.63 14.87
N PHE A 145 -12.87 13.87 15.33
CA PHE A 145 -12.31 12.76 14.58
C PHE A 145 -13.36 11.72 14.21
N LEU A 146 -14.24 11.32 15.13
CA LEU A 146 -15.33 10.38 14.86
C LEU A 146 -16.32 10.91 13.81
N VAL A 147 -16.63 12.19 13.83
CA VAL A 147 -17.46 12.83 12.79
C VAL A 147 -16.75 12.74 11.43
N VAL A 148 -15.45 13.08 11.37
CA VAL A 148 -14.66 12.99 10.14
C VAL A 148 -14.58 11.55 9.63
N LEU A 149 -14.37 10.58 10.52
CA LEU A 149 -14.35 9.17 10.15
C LEU A 149 -15.71 8.70 9.61
N ALA A 150 -16.81 9.11 10.25
CA ALA A 150 -18.17 8.81 9.77
C ALA A 150 -18.42 9.41 8.38
N LEU A 151 -18.02 10.66 8.15
CA LEU A 151 -18.09 11.28 6.82
C LEU A 151 -17.22 10.55 5.79
N ALA A 152 -16.04 10.10 6.17
CA ALA A 152 -15.18 9.30 5.29
C ALA A 152 -15.81 7.96 4.92
N LEU A 153 -16.55 7.32 5.84
CA LEU A 153 -17.33 6.10 5.55
C LEU A 153 -18.49 6.38 4.59
N VAL A 154 -19.15 7.51 4.72
CA VAL A 154 -20.17 7.95 3.74
C VAL A 154 -19.52 8.14 2.37
N VAL A 155 -18.43 8.89 2.30
CA VAL A 155 -17.69 9.14 1.05
C VAL A 155 -17.13 7.84 0.46
N TYR A 156 -16.74 6.87 1.28
CA TYR A 156 -16.35 5.54 0.83
C TYR A 156 -17.44 4.87 -0.02
N TRP A 157 -18.70 4.91 0.41
CA TRP A 157 -19.80 4.30 -0.33
C TRP A 157 -20.21 5.08 -1.58
N TYR A 158 -20.21 6.41 -1.51
CA TYR A 158 -20.63 7.27 -2.62
C TYR A 158 -19.52 7.64 -3.59
N GLY A 159 -18.25 7.31 -3.28
CA GLY A 159 -17.11 7.60 -4.14
C GLY A 159 -17.20 7.09 -5.58
N PRO A 160 -17.78 5.89 -5.85
CA PRO A 160 -18.00 5.43 -7.22
C PRO A 160 -18.88 6.34 -8.08
N LEU A 161 -19.75 7.14 -7.47
CA LEU A 161 -20.62 8.09 -8.16
C LEU A 161 -19.89 9.36 -8.65
N LEU A 162 -18.63 9.58 -8.24
CA LEU A 162 -17.84 10.69 -8.78
C LEU A 162 -17.73 10.56 -10.31
N PRO A 163 -17.89 11.67 -11.06
CA PRO A 163 -17.95 11.64 -12.51
C PRO A 163 -16.62 11.21 -13.17
N SER A 164 -15.51 11.40 -12.47
CA SER A 164 -14.17 11.09 -12.96
C SER A 164 -13.29 10.48 -11.86
N ASP A 165 -12.34 9.62 -12.26
CA ASP A 165 -11.26 9.15 -11.40
C ASP A 165 -9.93 9.87 -11.67
N ALA A 166 -10.00 11.06 -12.26
CA ALA A 166 -8.81 11.89 -12.47
C ALA A 166 -8.08 12.11 -11.13
N LEU A 167 -6.75 12.01 -11.16
CA LEU A 167 -5.88 12.06 -9.98
C LEU A 167 -6.19 10.97 -8.93
N GLY A 168 -6.90 9.90 -9.30
CA GLY A 168 -7.25 8.81 -8.39
C GLY A 168 -8.30 9.19 -7.34
N LEU A 169 -9.18 10.16 -7.62
CA LEU A 169 -10.16 10.68 -6.64
C LEU A 169 -11.13 9.62 -6.16
N ARG A 170 -11.68 8.77 -7.06
CA ARG A 170 -12.54 7.64 -6.65
C ARG A 170 -11.79 6.69 -5.72
N ASN A 171 -10.55 6.38 -6.06
CA ASN A 171 -9.70 5.52 -5.26
C ASN A 171 -9.28 6.18 -3.93
N ALA A 172 -9.11 7.50 -3.90
CA ALA A 172 -8.86 8.25 -2.66
C ALA A 172 -10.03 8.12 -1.67
N THR A 173 -11.29 8.15 -2.15
CA THR A 173 -12.46 7.93 -1.28
C THR A 173 -12.50 6.51 -0.71
N TYR A 174 -11.96 5.52 -1.44
CA TYR A 174 -11.79 4.16 -0.92
C TYR A 174 -10.73 4.08 0.18
N LEU A 175 -9.60 4.78 0.01
CA LEU A 175 -8.47 4.72 0.93
C LEU A 175 -8.68 5.56 2.21
N LEU A 176 -9.43 6.65 2.13
CA LEU A 176 -9.54 7.65 3.19
C LEU A 176 -9.93 7.07 4.57
N PRO A 177 -10.94 6.19 4.72
CA PRO A 177 -11.31 5.63 6.02
C PRO A 177 -10.16 4.86 6.68
N PHE A 178 -9.41 4.06 5.90
CA PHE A 178 -8.29 3.27 6.42
C PHE A 178 -7.11 4.15 6.82
N PHE A 179 -6.86 5.24 6.07
CA PHE A 179 -5.84 6.22 6.44
C PHE A 179 -6.21 6.91 7.75
N LEU A 180 -7.43 7.41 7.86
CA LEU A 180 -7.93 8.06 9.09
C LEU A 180 -7.93 7.07 10.26
N TRP A 181 -8.31 5.81 10.02
CA TRP A 181 -8.21 4.77 11.06
C TRP A 181 -6.80 4.62 11.61
N GLY A 182 -5.78 4.59 10.73
CA GLY A 182 -4.37 4.61 11.14
C GLY A 182 -3.99 5.84 11.97
N VAL A 183 -4.50 7.02 11.60
CA VAL A 183 -4.31 8.26 12.39
C VAL A 183 -4.98 8.14 13.75
N GLY A 184 -6.22 7.66 13.81
CA GLY A 184 -7.00 7.52 15.05
C GLY A 184 -6.36 6.55 16.03
N VAL A 185 -5.94 5.39 15.56
CA VAL A 185 -5.27 4.37 16.39
C VAL A 185 -4.00 4.91 17.06
N HIS A 186 -3.29 5.84 16.41
CA HIS A 186 -2.14 6.50 17.03
C HIS A 186 -2.54 7.62 17.99
N ARG A 187 -3.44 8.51 17.59
CA ARG A 187 -3.80 9.71 18.37
C ARG A 187 -4.64 9.40 19.60
N PHE A 188 -5.56 8.44 19.47
CA PHE A 188 -6.52 8.06 20.52
C PHE A 188 -6.22 6.65 21.06
N ARG A 189 -4.95 6.41 21.42
CA ARG A 189 -4.45 5.10 21.85
C ARG A 189 -5.21 4.51 23.03
N GLY A 190 -5.53 5.31 24.04
CA GLY A 190 -6.17 4.83 25.27
C GLY A 190 -7.41 3.96 24.99
N PRO A 191 -8.49 4.53 24.44
CA PRO A 191 -9.69 3.76 24.16
C PRO A 191 -9.52 2.71 23.04
N LEU A 192 -8.79 3.03 21.95
CA LEU A 192 -8.68 2.14 20.79
C LEU A 192 -7.67 1.00 20.96
N GLN A 193 -6.79 1.08 21.95
CA GLN A 193 -5.85 0.01 22.30
C GLN A 193 -6.15 -0.61 23.68
N SER A 194 -7.33 -0.34 24.23
CA SER A 194 -7.81 -1.02 25.43
C SER A 194 -7.98 -2.53 25.16
N GLN A 195 -7.91 -3.34 26.22
CA GLN A 195 -8.07 -4.78 26.09
C GLN A 195 -9.41 -5.15 25.43
N LEU A 196 -10.50 -4.47 25.80
CA LEU A 196 -11.81 -4.68 25.22
C LEU A 196 -11.83 -4.36 23.71
N ALA A 197 -11.26 -3.23 23.29
CA ALA A 197 -11.18 -2.85 21.88
C ALA A 197 -10.35 -3.84 21.07
N LEU A 198 -9.25 -4.36 21.64
CA LEU A 198 -8.41 -5.36 20.99
C LEU A 198 -9.11 -6.72 20.86
N ILE A 199 -9.83 -7.15 21.89
CA ILE A 199 -10.66 -8.37 21.84
C ILE A 199 -11.76 -8.20 20.79
N ALA A 200 -12.47 -7.06 20.78
CA ALA A 200 -13.52 -6.79 19.81
C ALA A 200 -12.96 -6.77 18.37
N ALA A 201 -11.79 -6.16 18.15
CA ALA A 201 -11.14 -6.15 16.85
C ALA A 201 -10.70 -7.56 16.42
N ALA A 202 -10.17 -8.37 17.35
CA ALA A 202 -9.77 -9.75 17.06
C ALA A 202 -11.00 -10.61 16.72
N ALA A 203 -12.07 -10.51 17.49
CA ALA A 203 -13.33 -11.20 17.22
C ALA A 203 -13.93 -10.77 15.87
N CYS A 204 -13.97 -9.46 15.58
CA CYS A 204 -14.43 -8.92 14.30
C CYS A 204 -13.57 -9.47 13.14
N PHE A 205 -12.25 -9.48 13.29
CA PHE A 205 -11.33 -10.01 12.28
C PHE A 205 -11.58 -11.50 12.02
N VAL A 206 -11.64 -12.32 13.08
CA VAL A 206 -11.82 -13.77 12.96
C VAL A 206 -13.16 -14.10 12.32
N VAL A 207 -14.25 -13.45 12.78
CA VAL A 207 -15.60 -13.69 12.24
C VAL A 207 -15.71 -13.21 10.80
N ALA A 208 -15.30 -11.97 10.50
CA ALA A 208 -15.42 -11.40 9.17
C ALA A 208 -14.51 -12.12 8.16
N GLN A 209 -13.25 -12.40 8.53
CA GLN A 209 -12.30 -13.11 7.68
C GLN A 209 -12.70 -14.59 7.50
N GLY A 210 -13.19 -15.23 8.55
CA GLY A 210 -13.67 -16.61 8.50
C GLY A 210 -14.89 -16.76 7.58
N PHE A 211 -15.86 -15.84 7.70
CA PHE A 211 -17.04 -15.84 6.84
C PHE A 211 -16.69 -15.47 5.39
N HIS A 212 -15.83 -14.47 5.17
CA HIS A 212 -15.31 -14.16 3.85
C HIS A 212 -14.60 -15.38 3.23
N GLY A 213 -13.74 -16.05 4.00
CA GLY A 213 -13.07 -17.27 3.56
C GLY A 213 -14.03 -18.40 3.20
N TYR A 214 -15.09 -18.58 4.02
CA TYR A 214 -16.14 -19.54 3.70
C TYR A 214 -16.81 -19.23 2.35
N ILE A 215 -17.18 -17.96 2.11
CA ILE A 215 -17.81 -17.56 0.83
C ILE A 215 -16.85 -17.80 -0.36
N VAL A 216 -15.57 -17.40 -0.22
CA VAL A 216 -14.57 -17.58 -1.29
C VAL A 216 -14.38 -19.04 -1.63
N LEU A 217 -14.24 -19.91 -0.63
CA LEU A 217 -13.95 -21.34 -0.84
C LEU A 217 -15.15 -22.18 -1.26
N THR A 218 -16.37 -21.76 -0.90
CA THR A 218 -17.59 -22.53 -1.21
C THR A 218 -18.40 -21.97 -2.37
N HIS A 219 -18.08 -20.76 -2.82
CA HIS A 219 -18.81 -20.04 -3.87
C HIS A 219 -20.33 -19.90 -3.60
N THR A 220 -20.73 -19.87 -2.31
CA THR A 220 -22.13 -20.04 -1.87
C THR A 220 -23.02 -18.81 -2.00
N LEU A 221 -22.47 -17.61 -2.22
CA LEU A 221 -23.24 -16.37 -2.25
C LEU A 221 -23.18 -15.65 -3.62
N ALA A 222 -23.34 -16.38 -4.71
CA ALA A 222 -23.68 -15.72 -5.97
C ALA A 222 -25.10 -15.10 -5.85
N PRO A 223 -25.32 -13.80 -6.09
CA PRO A 223 -24.51 -12.92 -6.95
C PRO A 223 -23.60 -11.91 -6.21
N ILE A 224 -23.30 -12.10 -4.92
CA ILE A 224 -22.42 -11.19 -4.19
C ILE A 224 -20.98 -11.45 -4.61
N ASP A 225 -20.32 -10.45 -5.20
CA ASP A 225 -18.90 -10.53 -5.50
C ASP A 225 -18.07 -10.46 -4.20
N PRO A 226 -17.52 -11.59 -3.72
CA PRO A 226 -16.78 -11.63 -2.46
C PRO A 226 -15.48 -10.85 -2.50
N VAL A 227 -14.97 -10.55 -3.71
CA VAL A 227 -13.71 -9.82 -3.90
C VAL A 227 -13.93 -8.35 -4.23
N ALA A 228 -15.17 -7.86 -4.21
CA ALA A 228 -15.48 -6.45 -4.42
C ALA A 228 -14.71 -5.57 -3.43
N THR A 229 -13.87 -4.68 -3.96
CA THR A 229 -12.99 -3.85 -3.14
C THR A 229 -13.74 -2.87 -2.22
N ARG A 230 -14.93 -2.41 -2.63
CA ARG A 230 -15.83 -1.56 -1.81
C ARG A 230 -16.96 -2.40 -1.25
N SER A 231 -16.73 -2.95 -0.07
CA SER A 231 -17.71 -3.79 0.62
C SER A 231 -17.63 -3.57 2.12
N LEU A 232 -18.65 -4.03 2.85
CA LEU A 232 -18.62 -4.08 4.30
C LEU A 232 -17.50 -4.98 4.80
N TRP A 233 -17.21 -6.08 4.08
CA TRP A 233 -16.10 -6.99 4.38
C TRP A 233 -14.77 -6.26 4.36
N THR A 234 -14.53 -5.40 3.35
CA THR A 234 -13.31 -4.61 3.27
C THR A 234 -13.14 -3.68 4.46
N LEU A 235 -14.23 -3.05 4.93
CA LEU A 235 -14.17 -2.19 6.12
C LEU A 235 -13.89 -3.01 7.39
N LEU A 236 -14.65 -4.06 7.63
CA LEU A 236 -14.51 -4.89 8.83
C LEU A 236 -13.12 -5.57 8.89
N ILE A 237 -12.74 -6.25 7.82
CA ILE A 237 -11.47 -6.97 7.74
C ILE A 237 -10.29 -5.99 7.73
N GLY A 238 -10.33 -4.95 6.89
CA GLY A 238 -9.21 -4.02 6.74
C GLY A 238 -8.92 -3.19 7.98
N MET A 239 -9.97 -2.73 8.69
CA MET A 239 -9.78 -1.97 9.94
C MET A 239 -9.32 -2.85 11.10
N SER A 240 -9.94 -4.03 11.26
CA SER A 240 -9.57 -4.96 12.32
C SER A 240 -8.20 -5.58 12.08
N ALA A 241 -7.84 -5.96 10.84
CA ALA A 241 -6.52 -6.47 10.50
C ALA A 241 -5.39 -5.49 10.83
N GLY A 242 -5.60 -4.18 10.60
CA GLY A 242 -4.63 -3.15 10.94
C GLY A 242 -4.33 -3.10 12.44
N LEU A 243 -5.39 -3.10 13.28
CA LEU A 243 -5.25 -3.04 14.73
C LEU A 243 -4.68 -4.36 15.30
N CYS A 244 -5.21 -5.50 14.86
CA CYS A 244 -4.71 -6.82 15.27
C CYS A 244 -3.24 -7.02 14.88
N GLY A 245 -2.88 -6.63 13.66
CA GLY A 245 -1.50 -6.74 13.18
C GLY A 245 -0.52 -5.90 13.99
N LEU A 246 -0.91 -4.69 14.43
CA LEU A 246 -0.05 -3.87 15.30
C LEU A 246 0.18 -4.52 16.67
N ARG A 247 -0.82 -5.22 17.20
CA ARG A 247 -0.78 -5.74 18.56
C ARG A 247 -0.25 -7.17 18.66
N PHE A 248 -0.64 -8.03 17.73
CA PHE A 248 -0.42 -9.47 17.85
C PHE A 248 0.63 -10.01 16.87
N LEU A 249 0.97 -9.28 15.79
CA LEU A 249 1.96 -9.79 14.84
C LEU A 249 3.37 -9.76 15.45
N VAL A 250 3.97 -10.92 15.53
CA VAL A 250 5.35 -11.09 16.01
C VAL A 250 6.33 -10.47 15.01
N ARG A 251 7.44 -9.94 15.50
CA ARG A 251 8.52 -9.45 14.64
C ARG A 251 9.16 -10.61 13.88
N MET A 252 9.23 -10.45 12.56
CA MET A 252 9.86 -11.41 11.66
C MET A 252 10.95 -10.69 10.86
N PRO A 253 12.23 -11.01 11.10
CA PRO A 253 13.36 -10.27 10.49
C PRO A 253 13.31 -10.21 8.95
N LEU A 254 12.90 -11.29 8.29
CA LEU A 254 12.72 -11.32 6.84
C LEU A 254 11.63 -10.34 6.38
N MET A 255 10.48 -10.34 7.05
CA MET A 255 9.38 -9.42 6.73
C MET A 255 9.77 -7.97 7.04
N GLU A 256 10.58 -7.72 8.06
CA GLU A 256 11.09 -6.37 8.35
C GLU A 256 12.02 -5.85 7.24
N ARG A 257 12.87 -6.70 6.68
CA ARG A 257 13.72 -6.35 5.52
C ARG A 257 12.87 -6.04 4.28
N ILE A 258 11.91 -6.90 3.95
CA ILE A 258 10.96 -6.66 2.85
C ILE A 258 10.19 -5.37 3.09
N GLY A 259 9.68 -5.16 4.32
CA GLY A 259 8.92 -3.97 4.69
C GLY A 259 9.70 -2.66 4.60
N ALA A 260 11.02 -2.69 4.78
CA ALA A 260 11.89 -1.52 4.63
C ALA A 260 11.90 -0.98 3.19
N SER A 261 11.86 -1.86 2.20
CA SER A 261 11.81 -1.54 0.76
C SER A 261 10.39 -1.59 0.17
N SER A 262 9.36 -1.62 1.04
CA SER A 262 7.96 -1.83 0.63
C SER A 262 7.47 -0.87 -0.46
N TYR A 263 7.95 0.37 -0.47
CA TYR A 263 7.54 1.36 -1.46
C TYR A 263 8.10 1.07 -2.85
N VAL A 264 9.37 0.71 -2.93
CA VAL A 264 10.02 0.33 -4.20
C VAL A 264 9.46 -0.99 -4.71
N ILE A 265 9.22 -1.96 -3.81
CA ILE A 265 8.54 -3.22 -4.15
C ILE A 265 7.16 -2.92 -4.73
N TYR A 266 6.38 -2.06 -4.07
CA TYR A 266 5.07 -1.67 -4.59
C TYR A 266 5.13 -1.11 -6.02
N LEU A 267 6.07 -0.21 -6.28
CA LEU A 267 6.16 0.47 -7.59
C LEU A 267 6.62 -0.46 -8.73
N TYR A 268 7.56 -1.36 -8.45
CA TYR A 268 8.32 -2.03 -9.52
C TYR A 268 8.20 -3.55 -9.56
N HIS A 269 7.52 -4.19 -8.58
CA HIS A 269 7.39 -5.66 -8.59
C HIS A 269 6.78 -6.25 -9.88
N PRO A 270 5.80 -5.60 -10.58
CA PRO A 270 5.24 -6.23 -11.76
C PRO A 270 6.24 -6.36 -12.91
N LEU A 271 7.27 -5.50 -12.96
CA LEU A 271 8.34 -5.59 -13.96
C LEU A 271 9.10 -6.91 -13.84
N PHE A 272 9.44 -7.27 -12.61
CA PHE A 272 10.20 -8.49 -12.32
C PHE A 272 9.34 -9.74 -12.40
N VAL A 273 8.07 -9.66 -12.00
CA VAL A 273 7.09 -10.72 -12.18
C VAL A 273 6.90 -11.00 -13.67
N ALA A 274 6.67 -9.96 -14.50
CA ALA A 274 6.52 -10.09 -15.94
C ALA A 274 7.79 -10.64 -16.62
N ALA A 275 8.99 -10.21 -16.19
CA ALA A 275 10.26 -10.73 -16.71
C ALA A 275 10.41 -12.24 -16.47
N VAL A 276 9.98 -12.75 -15.30
CA VAL A 276 9.97 -14.20 -15.03
C VAL A 276 9.01 -14.93 -15.95
N PHE A 277 7.81 -14.42 -16.16
CA PHE A 277 6.84 -15.04 -17.08
C PHE A 277 7.33 -15.00 -18.53
N ALA A 278 7.95 -13.91 -18.97
CA ALA A 278 8.54 -13.82 -20.31
C ALA A 278 9.69 -14.80 -20.52
N GLY A 279 10.55 -15.01 -19.49
CA GLY A 279 11.71 -15.89 -19.59
C GLY A 279 11.38 -17.37 -19.31
N LEU A 280 10.78 -17.65 -18.16
CA LEU A 280 10.54 -19.03 -17.69
C LEU A 280 9.18 -19.58 -18.14
N GLY A 281 8.20 -18.73 -18.43
CA GLY A 281 6.87 -19.18 -18.88
C GLY A 281 6.89 -19.88 -20.26
N MET A 282 7.97 -19.72 -21.02
CA MET A 282 8.17 -20.41 -22.30
C MET A 282 8.64 -21.86 -22.12
N LEU A 283 8.95 -22.31 -20.90
CA LEU A 283 9.41 -23.67 -20.63
C LEU A 283 8.17 -24.58 -20.37
N PRO A 284 7.81 -25.48 -21.31
CA PRO A 284 6.55 -26.22 -21.26
C PRO A 284 6.45 -27.24 -20.11
N ALA A 285 7.56 -27.57 -19.46
CA ALA A 285 7.63 -28.57 -18.38
C ALA A 285 7.81 -27.97 -16.99
N LEU A 286 7.75 -26.62 -16.84
CA LEU A 286 7.96 -26.01 -15.54
C LEU A 286 6.70 -26.11 -14.67
N PRO A 287 6.75 -26.77 -13.48
CA PRO A 287 5.61 -26.84 -12.58
C PRO A 287 5.11 -25.45 -12.18
N THR A 288 3.81 -25.22 -12.15
CA THR A 288 3.17 -23.95 -11.82
C THR A 288 3.65 -23.39 -10.48
N ILE A 289 3.89 -24.26 -9.49
CA ILE A 289 4.39 -23.83 -8.16
C ILE A 289 5.79 -23.24 -8.23
N LEU A 290 6.66 -23.79 -9.09
CA LEU A 290 8.02 -23.24 -9.27
C LEU A 290 7.98 -21.91 -10.02
N LEU A 291 7.12 -21.78 -11.02
CA LEU A 291 6.90 -20.53 -11.74
C LEU A 291 6.34 -19.45 -10.80
N PHE A 292 5.35 -19.81 -9.95
CA PHE A 292 4.85 -18.91 -8.92
C PHE A 292 5.94 -18.48 -7.92
N ALA A 293 6.71 -19.43 -7.40
CA ALA A 293 7.77 -19.15 -6.45
C ALA A 293 8.86 -18.25 -7.06
N ALA A 294 9.27 -18.50 -8.30
CA ALA A 294 10.21 -17.68 -9.04
C ALA A 294 9.69 -16.26 -9.27
N ALA A 295 8.43 -16.12 -9.71
CA ALA A 295 7.79 -14.83 -9.94
C ALA A 295 7.64 -14.02 -8.63
N ALA A 296 7.20 -14.67 -7.55
CA ALA A 296 7.09 -14.03 -6.24
C ALA A 296 8.47 -13.62 -5.68
N ALA A 297 9.47 -14.48 -5.78
CA ALA A 297 10.84 -14.16 -5.36
C ALA A 297 11.43 -13.00 -6.15
N ALA A 298 11.30 -13.02 -7.48
CA ALA A 298 11.77 -11.93 -8.34
C ALA A 298 11.03 -10.63 -8.07
N GLY A 299 9.70 -10.67 -7.88
CA GLY A 299 8.89 -9.49 -7.54
C GLY A 299 9.23 -8.87 -6.19
N LEU A 300 9.76 -9.64 -5.24
CA LEU A 300 10.24 -9.12 -3.95
C LEU A 300 11.70 -8.67 -4.03
N ALA A 301 12.60 -9.50 -4.58
CA ALA A 301 14.04 -9.26 -4.58
C ALA A 301 14.49 -8.26 -5.66
N GLY A 302 13.87 -8.31 -6.86
CA GLY A 302 14.23 -7.45 -7.99
C GLY A 302 14.18 -5.96 -7.67
N PRO A 303 13.04 -5.43 -7.12
CA PRO A 303 12.96 -4.04 -6.71
C PRO A 303 13.97 -3.65 -5.62
N VAL A 304 14.29 -4.57 -4.70
CA VAL A 304 15.32 -4.33 -3.67
C VAL A 304 16.70 -4.19 -4.30
N MET A 305 17.04 -5.06 -5.26
CA MET A 305 18.28 -4.94 -6.02
C MET A 305 18.31 -3.63 -6.82
N MET A 306 17.21 -3.25 -7.44
CA MET A 306 17.07 -1.98 -8.15
C MET A 306 17.30 -0.77 -7.21
N GLU A 307 16.78 -0.83 -5.96
CA GLU A 307 17.01 0.20 -4.93
C GLU A 307 18.48 0.30 -4.56
N LEU A 308 19.18 -0.83 -4.39
CA LEU A 308 20.60 -0.87 -4.07
C LEU A 308 21.47 -0.29 -5.22
N VAL A 309 21.14 -0.59 -6.47
CA VAL A 309 21.81 -0.02 -7.64
C VAL A 309 21.53 1.48 -7.74
N ALA A 310 20.27 1.89 -7.62
CA ALA A 310 19.88 3.29 -7.69
C ALA A 310 20.54 4.16 -6.59
N ALA A 311 20.82 3.59 -5.42
CA ALA A 311 21.53 4.29 -4.35
C ALA A 311 22.97 4.70 -4.75
N ARG A 312 23.56 4.04 -5.75
CA ARG A 312 24.92 4.34 -6.27
C ARG A 312 24.92 5.37 -7.40
N ILE A 313 23.75 5.68 -7.97
CA ILE A 313 23.60 6.58 -9.12
C ILE A 313 23.17 7.96 -8.62
N PRO A 314 23.77 9.06 -9.12
CA PRO A 314 23.28 10.41 -8.84
C PRO A 314 21.79 10.53 -9.18
N LEU A 315 20.99 11.09 -8.27
CA LEU A 315 19.53 11.21 -8.38
C LEU A 315 18.73 9.88 -8.42
N GLY A 316 19.39 8.71 -8.40
CA GLY A 316 18.74 7.42 -8.48
C GLY A 316 17.69 7.23 -7.37
N GLY A 317 18.02 7.55 -6.12
CA GLY A 317 17.06 7.51 -5.02
C GLY A 317 15.91 8.52 -5.16
N LEU A 318 16.15 9.70 -5.76
CA LEU A 318 15.10 10.67 -6.02
C LEU A 318 14.10 10.13 -7.05
N LEU A 319 14.59 9.59 -8.14
CA LEU A 319 13.77 9.08 -9.24
C LEU A 319 13.02 7.80 -8.84
N LEU A 320 13.68 6.90 -8.10
CA LEU A 320 13.14 5.60 -7.78
C LEU A 320 12.11 5.64 -6.64
N ASP A 321 12.42 6.37 -5.57
CA ASP A 321 11.58 6.37 -4.35
C ASP A 321 11.36 7.76 -3.73
N GLY A 322 11.80 8.82 -4.40
CA GLY A 322 11.64 10.20 -3.95
C GLY A 322 12.55 10.57 -2.76
N ARG A 323 13.55 9.76 -2.42
CA ARG A 323 14.55 10.10 -1.41
C ARG A 323 15.60 11.02 -2.06
N GLY A 324 15.72 12.26 -1.56
CA GLY A 324 16.89 13.07 -1.87
C GLY A 324 18.15 12.43 -1.27
N ARG A 325 19.33 12.83 -1.74
CA ARG A 325 20.58 12.47 -1.06
C ARG A 325 20.46 12.77 0.44
N PRO A 326 20.92 11.86 1.33
CA PRO A 326 21.13 12.24 2.73
C PRO A 326 21.97 13.51 2.72
N SER A 327 21.52 14.57 3.41
CA SER A 327 22.40 15.70 3.69
C SER A 327 23.63 15.14 4.37
N PRO A 328 24.86 15.50 3.97
CA PRO A 328 26.03 15.15 4.76
C PRO A 328 25.70 15.51 6.21
N LEU A 329 25.95 14.59 7.13
CA LEU A 329 25.88 14.92 8.56
C LEU A 329 26.70 16.19 8.75
N PRO A 330 26.18 17.22 9.47
CA PRO A 330 27.04 18.32 9.87
C PRO A 330 28.27 17.69 10.51
N ALA A 331 29.45 18.16 10.11
CA ALA A 331 30.69 17.76 10.74
C ALA A 331 30.49 17.90 12.26
N PRO A 332 30.96 16.95 13.09
CA PRO A 332 30.87 17.09 14.53
C PRO A 332 31.47 18.48 14.86
N ALA A 333 30.69 19.28 15.55
CA ALA A 333 31.21 20.55 16.09
C ALA A 333 32.39 20.15 16.97
N ASP A 334 33.58 20.58 16.58
CA ASP A 334 34.81 20.40 17.37
C ASP A 334 34.54 21.03 18.75
N GLY A 335 34.27 20.21 19.76
CA GLY A 335 34.18 20.71 21.15
C GLY A 335 33.08 20.14 22.04
N GLU A 336 32.21 19.24 21.63
CA GLU A 336 31.29 18.58 22.59
C GLU A 336 31.89 17.27 23.12
N GLU A 337 32.39 17.29 24.35
CA GLU A 337 32.79 16.14 25.13
C GLU A 337 31.63 15.11 25.18
N ARG A 338 31.95 13.87 24.88
CA ARG A 338 31.02 12.72 24.96
C ARG A 338 30.61 12.56 26.44
N GLU A 339 29.43 13.02 26.79
CA GLU A 339 28.78 12.53 28.01
C GLU A 339 28.54 11.02 27.90
N ALA A 340 29.09 10.30 28.86
CA ALA A 340 28.97 8.84 28.98
C ALA A 340 27.49 8.44 29.21
N PRO A 341 27.02 7.32 28.68
CA PRO A 341 25.65 6.89 28.89
C PRO A 341 25.43 6.54 30.36
N LEU A 342 24.47 7.19 30.99
CA LEU A 342 23.93 6.84 32.30
C LEU A 342 23.47 5.39 32.29
N ARG A 343 24.16 4.55 33.04
CA ARG A 343 23.70 3.20 33.41
C ARG A 343 22.49 3.36 34.33
N VAL A 344 21.33 2.94 33.87
CA VAL A 344 20.15 2.73 34.72
C VAL A 344 20.24 1.31 35.27
N ALA A 345 20.30 1.23 36.59
CA ALA A 345 20.24 0.00 37.37
C ALA A 345 18.85 -0.63 37.30
#